data_ff1e917f33d241972bd247c31e3a164c
#
_entry.id   ff1e917f33d241972bd247c31e3a164c
#
_cell.length_a   1.000
_cell.length_b   1.000
_cell.length_c   1.000
_cell.angle_alpha   90.00
_cell.angle_beta   90.00
_cell.angle_gamma   90.00
#
_symmetry.space_group_name_H-M   'P 1'
#
loop_
_entity.id
_entity.type
_entity.pdbx_description
1 polymer ?
#
loop_
_entity_poly.entity_id
_entity_poly.type
_entity_poly.pdbx_seq_one_letter_code
_entity_poly.pdbx_strand_id
1 'polypeptide(L)'
;GREEGSTVTGSLRGALVAAAVGGTLVLGGCSGVGSADVAARVDGHVITESAARTAAEQVTKAFGLQEPLTIAQATGYLIEAPFLTKVAEGKGAALSDDAIAAEMGGMKPTPETLDVVRANYLHNQFAQTDPAALDEVSKAMKKASIRVNPRFGTFDRDAIALAPATPNWISSHSATDQPASDQPATP
;
A
#
# COMPACT_ATOMS: atom_id res chain seq x y z
N GLY A 1 -14.68 -50.89 52.02
CA GLY A 1 -13.26 -51.00 52.24
C GLY A 1 -12.66 -49.65 51.84
N ARG A 2 -12.29 -48.79 52.75
CA ARG A 2 -10.95 -48.66 53.33
C ARG A 2 -9.87 -48.49 52.23
N GLU A 3 -8.95 -47.55 52.22
CA GLU A 3 -8.28 -46.73 53.26
C GLU A 3 -7.50 -45.65 52.53
N GLU A 4 -7.35 -44.48 53.12
CA GLU A 4 -6.10 -43.85 53.57
C GLU A 4 -5.09 -43.54 52.48
N GLY A 5 -4.68 -42.34 52.23
CA GLY A 5 -4.03 -41.42 53.18
C GLY A 5 -2.58 -41.31 52.75
N SER A 6 -2.15 -40.16 52.33
CA SER A 6 -0.80 -39.71 52.62
C SER A 6 -0.59 -38.24 52.22
N THR A 7 -0.59 -37.39 53.20
CA THR A 7 0.02 -36.07 53.22
C THR A 7 1.53 -36.21 53.09
N VAL A 8 2.15 -35.52 52.14
CA VAL A 8 3.57 -35.18 52.22
C VAL A 8 3.71 -33.66 52.09
N THR A 9 3.93 -33.09 53.24
CA THR A 9 4.48 -31.76 53.46
C THR A 9 5.94 -31.77 53.05
N GLY A 10 6.29 -31.03 52.01
CA GLY A 10 7.65 -30.82 51.56
C GLY A 10 7.91 -29.34 51.39
N SER A 11 8.28 -28.70 52.48
CA SER A 11 8.88 -27.38 52.54
C SER A 11 10.26 -27.44 51.93
N LEU A 12 10.55 -26.68 50.87
CA LEU A 12 11.93 -26.36 50.46
C LEU A 12 12.01 -24.94 49.93
N ARG A 13 12.68 -24.20 50.72
CA ARG A 13 13.32 -22.92 50.62
C ARG A 13 14.06 -22.68 49.30
N GLY A 14 13.89 -21.51 48.75
CA GLY A 14 15.00 -20.68 48.26
C GLY A 14 15.52 -20.94 46.88
N ALA A 15 15.17 -20.06 45.96
CA ALA A 15 16.11 -19.44 45.08
C ALA A 15 15.44 -18.25 44.40
N LEU A 16 15.76 -17.06 44.85
CA LEU A 16 15.57 -15.81 44.14
C LEU A 16 16.51 -15.82 42.93
N VAL A 17 16.00 -16.12 41.77
CA VAL A 17 16.70 -15.81 40.51
C VAL A 17 16.18 -14.45 40.07
N ALA A 18 16.98 -13.45 40.30
CA ALA A 18 16.80 -12.13 39.69
C ALA A 18 17.05 -12.26 38.19
N ALA A 19 16.02 -12.42 37.42
CA ALA A 19 16.06 -12.26 35.98
C ALA A 19 16.19 -10.76 35.69
N ALA A 20 17.41 -10.34 35.35
CA ALA A 20 17.67 -9.05 34.75
C ALA A 20 16.96 -8.99 33.40
N VAL A 21 15.83 -8.31 33.36
CA VAL A 21 15.16 -7.95 32.14
C VAL A 21 16.01 -6.89 31.47
N GLY A 22 16.90 -7.35 30.58
CA GLY A 22 17.61 -6.49 29.64
C GLY A 22 16.58 -5.85 28.71
N GLY A 23 16.17 -4.63 29.05
CA GLY A 23 15.38 -3.79 28.18
C GLY A 23 16.15 -3.49 26.91
N THR A 24 15.88 -4.19 25.82
CA THR A 24 16.26 -3.74 24.49
C THR A 24 15.44 -2.50 24.20
N LEU A 25 16.03 -1.34 24.40
CA LEU A 25 15.57 -0.08 23.81
C LEU A 25 15.61 -0.26 22.30
N VAL A 26 14.51 -0.69 21.72
CA VAL A 26 14.27 -0.53 20.30
C VAL A 26 14.17 0.97 20.08
N LEU A 27 15.31 1.57 19.73
CA LEU A 27 15.36 2.91 19.17
C LEU A 27 14.53 2.82 17.88
N GLY A 28 13.25 3.09 18.02
CA GLY A 28 12.36 3.32 16.88
C GLY A 28 12.89 4.52 16.14
N GLY A 29 13.78 4.26 15.17
CA GLY A 29 14.25 5.27 14.25
C GLY A 29 13.03 5.93 13.63
N CYS A 30 12.86 7.22 13.85
CA CYS A 30 11.98 8.07 13.05
C CYS A 30 12.51 8.06 11.62
N SER A 31 12.31 6.98 10.90
CA SER A 31 12.46 6.95 9.45
C SER A 31 11.30 7.77 8.89
N GLY A 32 11.56 9.06 8.71
CA GLY A 32 10.67 9.92 7.95
C GLY A 32 10.37 9.29 6.58
N VAL A 33 9.37 9.78 5.89
CA VAL A 33 8.96 9.36 4.54
C VAL A 33 10.10 9.44 3.50
N GLY A 34 11.28 9.88 3.92
CA GLY A 34 12.49 10.02 3.10
C GLY A 34 13.45 8.82 3.13
N SER A 35 13.12 7.68 3.73
CA SER A 35 13.95 6.49 3.53
C SER A 35 13.77 6.01 2.09
N ALA A 36 14.88 5.75 1.40
CA ALA A 36 14.92 5.38 -0.03
C ALA A 36 14.02 4.18 -0.36
N ASP A 37 13.73 3.33 0.63
CA ASP A 37 12.98 2.08 0.45
C ASP A 37 11.47 2.20 0.71
N VAL A 38 10.97 3.37 1.09
CA VAL A 38 9.54 3.57 1.37
C VAL A 38 8.87 4.22 0.16
N ALA A 39 7.89 3.54 -0.43
CA ALA A 39 7.04 4.08 -1.48
C ALA A 39 5.89 4.91 -0.90
N ALA A 40 5.22 4.41 0.12
CA ALA A 40 4.15 5.13 0.80
C ALA A 40 3.96 4.67 2.25
N ARG A 41 3.17 5.45 3.02
CA ARG A 41 2.65 5.08 4.33
C ARG A 41 1.16 5.39 4.39
N VAL A 42 0.39 4.44 4.91
CA VAL A 42 -1.06 4.57 5.09
C VAL A 42 -1.38 4.21 6.53
N ASP A 43 -1.83 5.19 7.33
CA ASP A 43 -2.12 5.01 8.77
C ASP A 43 -0.99 4.31 9.55
N GLY A 44 0.27 4.63 9.19
CA GLY A 44 1.46 4.04 9.79
C GLY A 44 1.94 2.74 9.15
N HIS A 45 1.11 2.05 8.36
CA HIS A 45 1.55 0.90 7.57
C HIS A 45 2.50 1.33 6.45
N VAL A 46 3.61 0.60 6.29
CA VAL A 46 4.66 0.93 5.32
C VAL A 46 4.50 0.10 4.06
N ILE A 47 4.39 0.78 2.94
CA ILE A 47 4.48 0.19 1.61
C ILE A 47 5.91 0.43 1.11
N THR A 48 6.69 -0.64 0.92
CA THR A 48 8.06 -0.53 0.44
C THR A 48 8.11 -0.45 -1.09
N GLU A 49 9.16 0.17 -1.62
CA GLU A 49 9.40 0.18 -3.08
C GLU A 49 9.57 -1.24 -3.63
N SER A 50 10.29 -2.09 -2.90
CA SER A 50 10.52 -3.48 -3.31
C SER A 50 9.21 -4.28 -3.39
N ALA A 51 8.31 -4.11 -2.42
CA ALA A 51 7.00 -4.75 -2.44
C ALA A 51 6.14 -4.27 -3.62
N ALA A 52 6.07 -2.96 -3.85
CA ALA A 52 5.35 -2.40 -4.98
C ALA A 52 5.93 -2.85 -6.34
N ARG A 53 7.26 -2.93 -6.45
CA ARG A 53 7.96 -3.45 -7.64
C ARG A 53 7.62 -4.90 -7.90
N THR A 54 7.74 -5.76 -6.87
CA THR A 54 7.42 -7.20 -6.99
C THR A 54 5.97 -7.39 -7.39
N ALA A 55 5.05 -6.65 -6.80
CA ALA A 55 3.63 -6.70 -7.15
C ALA A 55 3.41 -6.29 -8.63
N ALA A 56 4.04 -5.19 -9.07
CA ALA A 56 3.94 -4.73 -10.45
C ALA A 56 4.45 -5.78 -11.45
N GLU A 57 5.60 -6.40 -11.18
CA GLU A 57 6.19 -7.44 -12.02
C GLU A 57 5.32 -8.71 -12.06
N GLN A 58 4.83 -9.17 -10.91
CA GLN A 58 4.00 -10.36 -10.83
C GLN A 58 2.66 -10.17 -11.54
N VAL A 59 2.00 -9.02 -11.35
CA VAL A 59 0.74 -8.69 -12.04
C VAL A 59 0.96 -8.61 -13.55
N THR A 60 1.99 -7.88 -13.98
CA THR A 60 2.33 -7.77 -15.41
C THR A 60 2.51 -9.15 -16.06
N LYS A 61 3.24 -10.04 -15.38
CA LYS A 61 3.52 -11.38 -15.88
C LYS A 61 2.28 -12.29 -15.86
N ALA A 62 1.51 -12.28 -14.76
CA ALA A 62 0.36 -13.16 -14.60
C ALA A 62 -0.74 -12.86 -15.61
N PHE A 63 -0.98 -11.60 -15.90
CA PHE A 63 -2.06 -11.16 -16.81
C PHE A 63 -1.57 -10.83 -18.23
N GLY A 64 -0.28 -11.00 -18.52
CA GLY A 64 0.28 -10.76 -19.85
C GLY A 64 0.06 -9.33 -20.33
N LEU A 65 0.21 -8.34 -19.44
CA LEU A 65 -0.09 -6.95 -19.78
C LEU A 65 0.86 -6.45 -20.88
N GLN A 66 0.31 -5.83 -21.93
CA GLN A 66 1.09 -5.23 -23.02
C GLN A 66 1.94 -4.06 -22.53
N GLU A 67 1.38 -3.23 -21.65
CA GLU A 67 2.11 -2.20 -20.92
C GLU A 67 2.35 -2.71 -19.50
N PRO A 68 3.62 -2.83 -19.06
CA PRO A 68 3.94 -3.23 -17.70
C PRO A 68 3.33 -2.29 -16.66
N LEU A 69 2.77 -2.85 -15.61
CA LEU A 69 2.33 -2.06 -14.46
C LEU A 69 3.53 -1.34 -13.86
N THR A 70 3.43 -0.04 -13.67
CA THR A 70 4.51 0.74 -13.05
C THR A 70 4.50 0.62 -11.53
N ILE A 71 5.65 0.88 -10.89
CA ILE A 71 5.75 0.90 -9.43
C ILE A 71 4.79 1.95 -8.83
N ALA A 72 4.65 3.10 -9.48
CA ALA A 72 3.72 4.14 -9.04
C ALA A 72 2.26 3.67 -9.07
N GLN A 73 1.84 2.99 -10.14
CA GLN A 73 0.49 2.42 -10.24
C GLN A 73 0.26 1.34 -9.18
N ALA A 74 1.21 0.41 -9.01
CA ALA A 74 1.13 -0.60 -7.95
C ALA A 74 1.04 0.04 -6.55
N THR A 75 1.82 1.11 -6.31
CA THR A 75 1.76 1.88 -5.06
C THR A 75 0.37 2.50 -4.87
N GLY A 76 -0.24 3.05 -5.92
CA GLY A 76 -1.61 3.57 -5.88
C GLY A 76 -2.61 2.51 -5.43
N TYR A 77 -2.61 1.34 -6.07
CA TYR A 77 -3.47 0.22 -5.66
C TYR A 77 -3.22 -0.25 -4.23
N LEU A 78 -1.96 -0.31 -3.79
CA LEU A 78 -1.62 -0.68 -2.41
C LEU A 78 -2.09 0.35 -1.38
N ILE A 79 -2.16 1.62 -1.73
CA ILE A 79 -2.75 2.67 -0.89
C ILE A 79 -4.26 2.48 -0.77
N GLU A 80 -4.96 2.14 -1.86
CA GLU A 80 -6.41 1.95 -1.89
C GLU A 80 -6.86 0.62 -1.27
N ALA A 81 -6.04 -0.42 -1.39
CA ALA A 81 -6.39 -1.80 -1.03
C ALA A 81 -7.06 -1.97 0.34
N PRO A 82 -6.53 -1.43 1.45
CA PRO A 82 -7.14 -1.61 2.77
C PRO A 82 -8.54 -0.99 2.88
N PHE A 83 -8.79 0.10 2.18
CA PHE A 83 -10.09 0.78 2.19
C PHE A 83 -11.12 0.04 1.35
N LEU A 84 -10.73 -0.39 0.15
CA LEU A 84 -11.58 -1.20 -0.73
C LEU A 84 -11.95 -2.53 -0.07
N THR A 85 -10.97 -3.22 0.52
CA THR A 85 -11.21 -4.49 1.22
C THR A 85 -12.18 -4.31 2.37
N LYS A 86 -12.00 -3.29 3.19
CA LYS A 86 -12.90 -3.01 4.33
C LYS A 86 -14.33 -2.73 3.90
N VAL A 87 -14.53 -1.96 2.83
CA VAL A 87 -15.87 -1.68 2.29
C VAL A 87 -16.47 -2.95 1.69
N ALA A 88 -15.68 -3.74 0.96
CA ALA A 88 -16.11 -5.01 0.38
C ALA A 88 -16.54 -6.03 1.44
N GLU A 89 -15.80 -6.15 2.54
CA GLU A 89 -16.16 -6.99 3.69
C GLU A 89 -17.52 -6.57 4.28
N GLY A 90 -17.72 -5.27 4.48
CA GLY A 90 -18.99 -4.73 4.98
C GLY A 90 -20.19 -4.98 4.06
N LYS A 91 -19.95 -5.17 2.77
CA LYS A 91 -20.97 -5.43 1.73
C LYS A 91 -21.10 -6.91 1.36
N GLY A 92 -20.30 -7.80 1.97
CA GLY A 92 -20.28 -9.24 1.62
C GLY A 92 -19.67 -9.52 0.24
N ALA A 93 -18.87 -8.59 -0.30
CA ALA A 93 -18.21 -8.69 -1.61
C ALA A 93 -16.69 -8.97 -1.47
N ALA A 94 -16.26 -9.52 -0.32
CA ALA A 94 -14.86 -9.83 -0.06
C ALA A 94 -14.34 -10.91 -1.01
N LEU A 95 -13.12 -10.71 -1.51
CA LEU A 95 -12.41 -11.69 -2.34
C LEU A 95 -11.34 -12.39 -1.50
N SER A 96 -11.35 -13.72 -1.52
CA SER A 96 -10.33 -14.51 -0.83
C SER A 96 -9.00 -14.51 -1.60
N ASP A 97 -7.91 -14.69 -0.87
CA ASP A 97 -6.56 -14.82 -1.45
C ASP A 97 -6.48 -15.98 -2.42
N ASP A 98 -7.11 -17.11 -2.11
CA ASP A 98 -7.14 -18.30 -2.97
C ASP A 98 -7.85 -18.03 -4.29
N ALA A 99 -8.95 -17.27 -4.26
CA ALA A 99 -9.67 -16.91 -5.48
C ALA A 99 -8.81 -16.03 -6.39
N ILE A 100 -8.11 -15.05 -5.82
CA ILE A 100 -7.20 -14.17 -6.57
C ILE A 100 -6.00 -14.96 -7.10
N ALA A 101 -5.38 -15.80 -6.26
CA ALA A 101 -4.22 -16.61 -6.67
C ALA A 101 -4.56 -17.59 -7.80
N ALA A 102 -5.79 -18.13 -7.83
CA ALA A 102 -6.27 -18.99 -8.92
C ALA A 102 -6.28 -18.26 -10.27
N GLU A 103 -6.65 -16.98 -10.29
CA GLU A 103 -6.64 -16.14 -11.51
C GLU A 103 -5.21 -15.86 -12.03
N MET A 104 -4.20 -16.03 -11.18
CA MET A 104 -2.79 -15.78 -11.52
C MET A 104 -2.05 -16.96 -12.13
N GLY A 105 -2.77 -18.01 -12.58
CA GLY A 105 -2.18 -19.07 -13.38
C GLY A 105 -1.14 -19.95 -12.68
N GLY A 106 -1.29 -20.19 -11.36
CA GLY A 106 -0.39 -21.05 -10.58
C GLY A 106 0.91 -20.36 -10.11
N MET A 107 1.05 -19.07 -10.34
CA MET A 107 2.08 -18.25 -9.71
C MET A 107 1.85 -18.18 -8.20
N LYS A 108 2.92 -18.09 -7.41
CA LYS A 108 2.81 -17.78 -5.97
C LYS A 108 2.89 -16.26 -5.78
N PRO A 109 1.75 -15.57 -5.62
CA PRO A 109 1.75 -14.12 -5.42
C PRO A 109 2.27 -13.78 -4.01
N THR A 110 2.90 -12.60 -3.90
CA THR A 110 3.14 -12.01 -2.57
C THR A 110 1.82 -11.43 -2.01
N PRO A 111 1.73 -11.19 -0.69
CA PRO A 111 0.56 -10.52 -0.11
C PRO A 111 0.22 -9.20 -0.81
N GLU A 112 1.24 -8.39 -1.12
CA GLU A 112 1.06 -7.11 -1.80
C GLU A 112 0.57 -7.29 -3.25
N THR A 113 0.97 -8.37 -3.90
CA THR A 113 0.46 -8.70 -5.24
C THR A 113 -1.03 -9.03 -5.19
N LEU A 114 -1.44 -9.82 -4.19
CA LEU A 114 -2.85 -10.11 -3.95
C LEU A 114 -3.64 -8.82 -3.70
N ASP A 115 -3.08 -7.91 -2.91
CA ASP A 115 -3.72 -6.63 -2.60
C ASP A 115 -3.86 -5.74 -3.85
N VAL A 116 -2.86 -5.69 -4.73
CA VAL A 116 -2.95 -4.95 -6.00
C VAL A 116 -4.06 -5.52 -6.88
N VAL A 117 -4.11 -6.83 -7.05
CA VAL A 117 -5.16 -7.48 -7.87
C VAL A 117 -6.54 -7.28 -7.25
N ARG A 118 -6.66 -7.47 -5.94
CA ARG A 118 -7.90 -7.25 -5.19
C ARG A 118 -8.38 -5.81 -5.33
N ALA A 119 -7.49 -4.83 -5.15
CA ALA A 119 -7.84 -3.42 -5.27
C ALA A 119 -8.34 -3.07 -6.68
N ASN A 120 -7.63 -3.53 -7.71
CA ASN A 120 -8.06 -3.31 -9.09
C ASN A 120 -9.43 -3.93 -9.37
N TYR A 121 -9.66 -5.17 -8.93
CA TYR A 121 -10.93 -5.87 -9.12
C TYR A 121 -12.07 -5.15 -8.41
N LEU A 122 -11.92 -4.86 -7.11
CA LEU A 122 -12.95 -4.21 -6.30
C LEU A 122 -13.26 -2.80 -6.80
N HIS A 123 -12.24 -2.04 -7.18
CA HIS A 123 -12.43 -0.71 -7.75
C HIS A 123 -13.31 -0.77 -9.01
N ASN A 124 -12.96 -1.65 -9.95
CA ASN A 124 -13.73 -1.81 -11.19
C ASN A 124 -15.13 -2.36 -10.92
N GLN A 125 -15.28 -3.31 -10.01
CA GLN A 125 -16.58 -3.85 -9.63
C GLN A 125 -17.48 -2.76 -9.04
N PHE A 126 -17.00 -2.01 -8.07
CA PHE A 126 -17.78 -0.94 -7.45
C PHE A 126 -18.08 0.19 -8.42
N ALA A 127 -17.16 0.55 -9.30
CA ALA A 127 -17.43 1.56 -10.33
C ALA A 127 -18.62 1.18 -11.24
N GLN A 128 -18.80 -0.12 -11.49
CA GLN A 128 -19.85 -0.60 -12.37
C GLN A 128 -21.16 -0.94 -11.65
N THR A 129 -21.08 -1.46 -10.42
CA THR A 129 -22.24 -2.05 -9.74
C THR A 129 -22.71 -1.28 -8.50
N ASP A 130 -21.82 -0.58 -7.82
CA ASP A 130 -22.10 0.17 -6.58
C ASP A 130 -21.19 1.40 -6.44
N PRO A 131 -21.41 2.47 -7.21
CA PRO A 131 -20.61 3.69 -7.10
C PRO A 131 -20.62 4.30 -5.69
N ALA A 132 -21.67 4.07 -4.89
CA ALA A 132 -21.73 4.54 -3.51
C ALA A 132 -20.66 3.89 -2.63
N ALA A 133 -20.22 2.67 -2.94
CA ALA A 133 -19.10 2.03 -2.27
C ALA A 133 -17.78 2.80 -2.48
N LEU A 134 -17.54 3.34 -3.68
CA LEU A 134 -16.37 4.19 -3.95
C LEU A 134 -16.45 5.51 -3.18
N ASP A 135 -17.63 6.07 -2.98
CA ASP A 135 -17.80 7.24 -2.12
C ASP A 135 -17.46 6.95 -0.66
N GLU A 136 -17.77 5.74 -0.17
CA GLU A 136 -17.38 5.28 1.18
C GLU A 136 -15.87 5.15 1.28
N VAL A 137 -15.21 4.53 0.29
CA VAL A 137 -13.75 4.42 0.18
C VAL A 137 -13.12 5.81 0.19
N SER A 138 -13.62 6.71 -0.65
CA SER A 138 -13.19 8.10 -0.74
C SER A 138 -13.23 8.81 0.61
N LYS A 139 -14.36 8.73 1.30
CA LYS A 139 -14.54 9.34 2.62
C LYS A 139 -13.56 8.76 3.67
N ALA A 140 -13.27 7.45 3.59
CA ALA A 140 -12.32 6.81 4.48
C ALA A 140 -10.89 7.26 4.19
N MET A 141 -10.48 7.30 2.92
CA MET A 141 -9.15 7.74 2.51
C MET A 141 -8.89 9.23 2.84
N LYS A 142 -9.92 10.09 2.74
CA LYS A 142 -9.80 11.51 3.15
C LYS A 142 -9.50 11.68 4.63
N LYS A 143 -9.89 10.75 5.48
CA LYS A 143 -9.62 10.77 6.93
C LYS A 143 -8.30 10.12 7.29
N ALA A 144 -7.74 9.30 6.42
CA ALA A 144 -6.52 8.54 6.65
C ALA A 144 -5.26 9.40 6.59
N SER A 145 -4.22 8.96 7.28
CA SER A 145 -2.88 9.53 7.17
C SER A 145 -2.14 8.87 6.01
N ILE A 146 -2.23 9.45 4.82
CA ILE A 146 -1.55 8.97 3.61
C ILE A 146 -0.36 9.86 3.30
N ARG A 147 0.83 9.25 3.19
CA ARG A 147 2.08 9.92 2.80
C ARG A 147 2.76 9.10 1.73
N VAL A 148 3.05 9.71 0.59
CA VAL A 148 3.71 9.08 -0.55
C VAL A 148 5.10 9.66 -0.71
N ASN A 149 6.06 8.82 -1.08
CA ASN A 149 7.38 9.29 -1.45
C ASN A 149 7.26 10.10 -2.76
N PRO A 150 7.74 11.35 -2.80
CA PRO A 150 7.61 12.23 -3.96
C PRO A 150 8.16 11.66 -5.27
N ARG A 151 9.05 10.66 -5.21
CA ARG A 151 9.55 9.95 -6.40
C ARG A 151 8.46 9.21 -7.18
N PHE A 152 7.41 8.77 -6.48
CA PHE A 152 6.31 8.00 -7.07
C PHE A 152 5.09 8.86 -7.38
N GLY A 153 5.08 10.10 -6.90
CA GLY A 153 4.01 11.03 -7.15
C GLY A 153 3.51 11.72 -5.88
N THR A 154 2.39 12.41 -6.02
CA THR A 154 1.69 13.06 -4.92
C THR A 154 0.28 12.47 -4.84
N PHE A 155 -0.15 12.11 -3.62
CA PHE A 155 -1.50 11.61 -3.44
C PHE A 155 -2.50 12.78 -3.45
N ASP A 156 -3.35 12.81 -4.47
CA ASP A 156 -4.45 13.76 -4.56
C ASP A 156 -5.64 13.22 -3.76
N ARG A 157 -6.02 13.93 -2.70
CA ARG A 157 -7.11 13.51 -1.81
C ARG A 157 -8.50 13.78 -2.39
N ASP A 158 -8.59 14.67 -3.35
CA ASP A 158 -9.87 15.00 -3.98
C ASP A 158 -10.17 14.06 -5.15
N ALA A 159 -9.16 13.78 -5.96
CA ALA A 159 -9.24 12.79 -7.03
C ALA A 159 -9.11 11.34 -6.53
N ILE A 160 -8.63 11.14 -5.28
CA ILE A 160 -8.32 9.83 -4.68
C ILE A 160 -7.43 9.01 -5.61
N ALA A 161 -6.41 9.66 -6.08
CA ALA A 161 -5.48 9.09 -7.04
C ALA A 161 -4.05 9.52 -6.76
N LEU A 162 -3.10 8.69 -7.17
CA LEU A 162 -1.70 9.06 -7.17
C LEU A 162 -1.40 9.85 -8.45
N ALA A 163 -1.24 11.16 -8.30
CA ALA A 163 -0.81 12.02 -9.40
C ALA A 163 0.67 11.77 -9.72
N PRO A 164 1.05 11.73 -11.00
CA PRO A 164 2.44 11.51 -11.40
C PRO A 164 3.39 12.54 -10.78
N ALA A 165 4.61 12.10 -10.48
CA ALA A 165 5.68 13.00 -10.07
C ALA A 165 6.01 13.95 -11.22
N THR A 166 5.71 15.23 -11.07
CA THR A 166 6.15 16.27 -11.99
C THR A 166 7.47 16.84 -11.47
N PRO A 167 8.57 16.72 -12.21
CA PRO A 167 9.83 17.33 -11.81
C PRO A 167 9.71 18.86 -11.86
N ASN A 168 9.54 19.52 -10.71
CA ASN A 168 9.38 20.98 -10.62
C ASN A 168 10.62 21.79 -11.03
N TRP A 169 11.76 21.12 -11.25
CA TRP A 169 13.01 21.77 -11.65
C TRP A 169 13.10 22.03 -13.16
N ILE A 170 12.22 21.38 -13.95
CA ILE A 170 12.08 21.69 -15.38
C ILE A 170 10.88 22.64 -15.49
N SER A 171 11.12 23.92 -15.40
CA SER A 171 10.13 24.88 -15.88
C SER A 171 10.00 24.70 -17.40
N SER A 172 8.87 24.16 -17.85
CA SER A 172 8.50 24.27 -19.24
C SER A 172 8.37 25.76 -19.54
N HIS A 173 9.40 26.36 -20.15
CA HIS A 173 9.25 27.64 -20.78
C HIS A 173 8.19 27.41 -21.86
N SER A 174 6.98 27.89 -21.59
CA SER A 174 5.96 27.98 -22.64
C SER A 174 6.60 28.77 -23.78
N ALA A 175 6.66 28.15 -24.95
CA ALA A 175 7.19 28.73 -26.17
C ALA A 175 6.25 29.87 -26.64
N THR A 176 6.21 30.97 -25.87
CA THR A 176 5.45 32.17 -26.19
C THR A 176 6.38 33.34 -26.47
N ASP A 177 7.71 33.14 -26.43
CA ASP A 177 8.69 34.10 -26.95
C ASP A 177 9.20 33.63 -28.32
N GLN A 178 8.31 33.58 -29.29
CA GLN A 178 8.71 33.62 -30.68
C GLN A 178 8.85 35.10 -31.03
N PRO A 179 10.08 35.60 -31.28
CA PRO A 179 10.22 36.97 -31.73
C PRO A 179 9.50 37.09 -33.07
N ALA A 180 8.67 38.12 -33.16
CA ALA A 180 8.00 38.47 -34.40
C ALA A 180 9.06 38.56 -35.54
N SER A 181 8.94 37.68 -36.49
CA SER A 181 9.74 37.77 -37.72
C SER A 181 9.37 39.06 -38.44
N ASP A 182 10.27 40.01 -38.43
CA ASP A 182 10.28 41.18 -39.32
C ASP A 182 10.20 40.69 -40.77
N GLN A 183 9.04 40.81 -41.36
CA GLN A 183 8.83 40.60 -42.78
C GLN A 183 9.13 41.93 -43.47
N PRO A 184 10.22 42.04 -44.30
CA PRO A 184 10.48 43.27 -45.04
C PRO A 184 9.40 43.45 -46.11
N ALA A 185 8.77 44.62 -46.10
CA ALA A 185 7.90 45.06 -47.17
C ALA A 185 8.70 45.18 -48.46
N THR A 186 8.26 44.46 -49.47
CA THR A 186 8.78 44.58 -50.83
C THR A 186 8.03 45.69 -51.57
N PRO A 187 8.70 46.48 -52.43
CA PRO A 187 8.17 47.68 -53.12
C PRO A 187 7.12 47.35 -54.19
#